data_28f18101796c4d95cba126ad79d5c62a
#
_entry.id   28f18101796c4d95cba126ad79d5c62a
#
_cell.length_a   1.000
_cell.length_b   1.000
_cell.length_c   1.000
_cell.angle_alpha   90.00
_cell.angle_beta   90.00
_cell.angle_gamma   90.00
#
_symmetry.space_group_name_H-M   'P 1'
#
loop_
_entity.id
_entity.type
_entity.pdbx_description
1 polymer ?
#
loop_
_entity_poly.entity_id
_entity_poly.type
_entity_poly.pdbx_seq_one_letter_code
_entity_poly.pdbx_strand_id
1 'polypeptide(L)'
;MQRLVATSVNTVTLQEVEKPSLKAGEILAQTLVTGVCGSDIHAVQGHHPFVPVPYNPGHEVVGVIRELAPDVKGFAVGDRVTVEPDLPCWDCKNCNSGQENLCENLKFFGCGYTQGGMADFWTLPATRFHKVPESFSDEAAAMIEPLSTPVHAVKLSFIGSKDLTGKTVAILGCGTIGLLTLYAAKYFNAKTIVMTDLLEKKRNLAKQLGADMVFDAASKTLPSDIRQAVGQSIDVVYDCVAIQQTVSQAISLADKAGTVMIVGVPAKEVTVPLPIIQDHQIRIQGSATYLPADYHDSINIISQPSFKAKEIVTAVFPKDQAQKAFDTAIAGEQIKVLIRFS
;
A
#
# COMPACT_ATOMS: atom_id res chain seq x y z
N MET A 1 -20.59 20.28 1.23
CA MET A 1 -19.20 19.96 0.95
C MET A 1 -19.08 19.10 -0.29
N GLN A 2 -17.91 19.07 -0.91
CA GLN A 2 -17.68 18.24 -2.10
C GLN A 2 -17.06 16.90 -1.74
N ARG A 3 -17.45 15.86 -2.45
CA ARG A 3 -16.92 14.50 -2.32
C ARG A 3 -16.80 13.84 -3.70
N LEU A 4 -15.71 13.12 -3.94
CA LEU A 4 -15.59 12.26 -5.10
C LEU A 4 -16.38 10.96 -4.87
N VAL A 5 -17.07 10.53 -5.90
CA VAL A 5 -17.81 9.27 -5.94
C VAL A 5 -17.46 8.55 -7.24
N ALA A 6 -17.04 7.31 -7.13
CA ALA A 6 -16.99 6.42 -8.28
C ALA A 6 -18.41 5.97 -8.58
N THR A 7 -19.05 6.61 -9.56
CA THR A 7 -20.51 6.46 -9.81
C THR A 7 -20.86 5.29 -10.71
N SER A 8 -19.94 4.93 -11.60
CA SER A 8 -20.06 3.80 -12.53
C SER A 8 -18.68 3.36 -12.98
N VAL A 9 -18.61 2.27 -13.73
CA VAL A 9 -17.35 1.78 -14.28
C VAL A 9 -16.65 2.89 -15.07
N ASN A 10 -15.37 3.11 -14.75
CA ASN A 10 -14.49 4.15 -15.30
C ASN A 10 -14.99 5.59 -15.12
N THR A 11 -15.87 5.85 -14.17
CA THR A 11 -16.44 7.20 -13.98
C THR A 11 -16.33 7.63 -12.53
N VAL A 12 -15.62 8.75 -12.31
CA VAL A 12 -15.49 9.40 -10.99
C VAL A 12 -16.03 10.82 -11.11
N THR A 13 -16.95 11.20 -10.23
CA THR A 13 -17.60 12.51 -10.23
C THR A 13 -17.44 13.22 -8.90
N LEU A 14 -17.33 14.54 -8.94
CA LEU A 14 -17.40 15.39 -7.77
C LEU A 14 -18.87 15.73 -7.47
N GLN A 15 -19.34 15.43 -6.28
CA GLN A 15 -20.73 15.61 -5.87
C GLN A 15 -20.82 16.51 -4.63
N GLU A 16 -21.86 17.36 -4.61
CA GLU A 16 -22.23 18.10 -3.40
C GLU A 16 -22.97 17.16 -2.43
N VAL A 17 -22.50 17.10 -1.18
CA VAL A 17 -23.09 16.28 -0.13
C VAL A 17 -23.09 17.05 1.19
N GLU A 18 -23.88 16.61 2.16
CA GLU A 18 -23.86 17.15 3.52
C GLU A 18 -22.50 16.85 4.20
N LYS A 19 -22.04 17.81 5.03
CA LYS A 19 -20.86 17.61 5.88
C LYS A 19 -21.20 16.55 6.93
N PRO A 20 -20.32 15.55 7.18
CA PRO A 20 -20.59 14.54 8.19
C PRO A 20 -20.70 15.16 9.60
N SER A 21 -21.63 14.67 10.38
CA SER A 21 -21.79 15.07 11.80
C SER A 21 -20.79 14.30 12.66
N LEU A 22 -20.20 14.98 13.63
CA LEU A 22 -19.26 14.41 14.59
C LEU A 22 -20.04 13.61 15.66
N LYS A 23 -19.59 12.39 15.95
CA LYS A 23 -20.09 11.53 17.02
C LYS A 23 -19.11 11.47 18.18
N ALA A 24 -19.55 10.95 19.33
CA ALA A 24 -18.68 10.69 20.47
C ALA A 24 -17.49 9.78 20.04
N GLY A 25 -16.30 10.09 20.52
CA GLY A 25 -15.05 9.40 20.17
C GLY A 25 -14.50 9.66 18.76
N GLU A 26 -15.16 10.50 17.96
CA GLU A 26 -14.73 10.79 16.58
C GLU A 26 -13.94 12.09 16.45
N ILE A 27 -13.17 12.16 15.38
CA ILE A 27 -12.48 13.35 14.89
C ILE A 27 -13.04 13.67 13.50
N LEU A 28 -13.32 14.95 13.26
CA LEU A 28 -13.62 15.48 11.93
C LEU A 28 -12.36 16.12 11.37
N ALA A 29 -11.91 15.62 10.23
CA ALA A 29 -10.75 16.13 9.50
C ALA A 29 -11.16 16.71 8.14
N GLN A 30 -10.38 17.69 7.69
CA GLN A 30 -10.41 18.23 6.34
C GLN A 30 -9.26 17.63 5.54
N THR A 31 -9.55 17.14 4.34
CA THR A 31 -8.54 16.59 3.44
C THR A 31 -7.60 17.68 2.91
N LEU A 32 -6.30 17.41 2.97
CA LEU A 32 -5.26 18.15 2.25
C LEU A 32 -4.96 17.46 0.91
N VAL A 33 -4.62 16.18 0.98
CA VAL A 33 -4.23 15.37 -0.16
C VAL A 33 -4.62 13.92 0.07
N THR A 34 -4.89 13.20 -1.01
CA THR A 34 -5.18 11.76 -0.98
C THR A 34 -4.53 11.06 -2.17
N GLY A 35 -4.07 9.81 -1.97
CA GLY A 35 -3.51 8.98 -3.02
C GLY A 35 -4.59 8.22 -3.78
N VAL A 36 -4.32 7.94 -5.06
CA VAL A 36 -5.06 6.95 -5.85
C VAL A 36 -4.34 5.62 -5.74
N CYS A 37 -4.99 4.65 -5.11
CA CYS A 37 -4.46 3.29 -4.91
C CYS A 37 -4.78 2.36 -6.10
N GLY A 38 -4.01 1.27 -6.23
CA GLY A 38 -4.34 0.20 -7.18
C GLY A 38 -5.71 -0.43 -6.91
N SER A 39 -6.14 -0.52 -5.65
CA SER A 39 -7.48 -0.99 -5.27
C SER A 39 -8.59 -0.06 -5.78
N ASP A 40 -8.37 1.27 -5.74
CA ASP A 40 -9.31 2.24 -6.33
C ASP A 40 -9.42 2.04 -7.86
N ILE A 41 -8.27 1.80 -8.53
CA ILE A 41 -8.25 1.52 -9.98
C ILE A 41 -9.07 0.26 -10.27
N HIS A 42 -8.83 -0.84 -9.55
CA HIS A 42 -9.58 -2.08 -9.72
C HIS A 42 -11.07 -1.90 -9.44
N ALA A 43 -11.44 -1.15 -8.40
CA ALA A 43 -12.84 -0.88 -8.06
C ALA A 43 -13.55 -0.04 -9.12
N VAL A 44 -12.93 1.05 -9.59
CA VAL A 44 -13.47 1.90 -10.65
C VAL A 44 -13.61 1.14 -11.97
N GLN A 45 -12.70 0.22 -12.27
CA GLN A 45 -12.81 -0.65 -13.45
C GLN A 45 -13.81 -1.80 -13.30
N GLY A 46 -14.43 -1.97 -12.12
CA GLY A 46 -15.35 -3.07 -11.84
C GLY A 46 -14.66 -4.43 -11.66
N HIS A 47 -13.36 -4.43 -11.37
CA HIS A 47 -12.54 -5.63 -11.20
C HIS A 47 -12.22 -5.96 -9.75
N HIS A 48 -12.59 -5.10 -8.79
CA HIS A 48 -12.32 -5.35 -7.37
C HIS A 48 -13.28 -6.41 -6.81
N PRO A 49 -12.77 -7.47 -6.17
CA PRO A 49 -13.60 -8.61 -5.76
C PRO A 49 -14.63 -8.25 -4.67
N PHE A 50 -14.39 -7.18 -3.89
CA PHE A 50 -15.21 -6.85 -2.72
C PHE A 50 -15.83 -5.44 -2.77
N VAL A 51 -15.49 -4.61 -3.74
CA VAL A 51 -15.93 -3.21 -3.81
C VAL A 51 -16.60 -2.93 -5.14
N PRO A 52 -17.94 -3.00 -5.20
CA PRO A 52 -18.69 -2.61 -6.40
C PRO A 52 -18.81 -1.10 -6.51
N VAL A 53 -19.03 -0.59 -7.72
CA VAL A 53 -19.49 0.79 -7.93
C VAL A 53 -21.02 0.85 -7.74
N PRO A 54 -21.59 1.95 -7.18
CA PRO A 54 -20.90 3.16 -6.72
C PRO A 54 -20.24 3.00 -5.35
N TYR A 55 -19.11 3.71 -5.12
CA TYR A 55 -18.46 3.78 -3.83
C TYR A 55 -17.75 5.13 -3.61
N ASN A 56 -17.33 5.39 -2.36
CA ASN A 56 -16.64 6.62 -1.93
C ASN A 56 -15.13 6.31 -1.78
N PRO A 57 -14.26 6.73 -2.72
CA PRO A 57 -12.83 6.40 -2.71
C PRO A 57 -12.03 7.22 -1.68
N GLY A 58 -10.77 6.79 -1.49
CA GLY A 58 -9.75 7.53 -0.76
C GLY A 58 -9.48 6.97 0.63
N HIS A 59 -8.48 6.11 0.73
CA HIS A 59 -7.98 5.55 1.99
C HIS A 59 -6.54 6.00 2.29
N GLU A 60 -5.80 6.46 1.31
CA GLU A 60 -4.46 7.03 1.47
C GLU A 60 -4.58 8.55 1.68
N VAL A 61 -5.04 9.00 2.85
CA VAL A 61 -5.44 10.39 3.08
C VAL A 61 -4.57 11.08 4.12
N VAL A 62 -4.26 12.34 3.85
CA VAL A 62 -3.69 13.30 4.79
C VAL A 62 -4.68 14.42 4.99
N GLY A 63 -4.96 14.76 6.24
CA GLY A 63 -5.90 15.83 6.60
C GLY A 63 -5.41 16.70 7.74
N VAL A 64 -6.22 17.71 8.05
CA VAL A 64 -6.07 18.58 9.22
C VAL A 64 -7.31 18.46 10.08
N ILE A 65 -7.13 18.27 11.38
CA ILE A 65 -8.24 18.20 12.33
C ILE A 65 -8.97 19.53 12.39
N ARG A 66 -10.28 19.51 12.23
CA ARG A 66 -11.14 20.68 12.29
C ARG A 66 -12.06 20.69 13.50
N GLU A 67 -12.51 19.52 13.93
CA GLU A 67 -13.37 19.37 15.10
C GLU A 67 -13.03 18.06 15.83
N LEU A 68 -13.19 18.06 17.15
CA LEU A 68 -12.95 16.91 18.03
C LEU A 68 -14.19 16.69 18.88
N ALA A 69 -14.60 15.45 19.06
CA ALA A 69 -15.60 15.14 20.10
C ALA A 69 -15.01 15.44 21.50
N PRO A 70 -15.83 15.88 22.47
CA PRO A 70 -15.35 16.33 23.79
C PRO A 70 -14.57 15.27 24.59
N ASP A 71 -14.79 14.01 24.29
CA ASP A 71 -14.16 12.85 24.93
C ASP A 71 -12.83 12.42 24.27
N VAL A 72 -12.48 12.99 23.12
CA VAL A 72 -11.23 12.71 22.43
C VAL A 72 -10.05 13.38 23.12
N LYS A 73 -8.98 12.62 23.34
CA LYS A 73 -7.73 13.09 23.96
C LYS A 73 -6.54 12.82 23.05
N GLY A 74 -5.46 13.55 23.25
CA GLY A 74 -4.20 13.36 22.52
C GLY A 74 -4.11 14.09 21.18
N PHE A 75 -5.20 14.72 20.73
CA PHE A 75 -5.25 15.50 19.48
C PHE A 75 -5.70 16.94 19.75
N ALA A 76 -5.38 17.85 18.85
CA ALA A 76 -5.82 19.22 18.84
C ALA A 76 -6.33 19.65 17.46
N VAL A 77 -7.22 20.64 17.41
CA VAL A 77 -7.60 21.30 16.15
C VAL A 77 -6.35 21.90 15.53
N GLY A 78 -6.14 21.64 14.23
CA GLY A 78 -4.95 22.05 13.50
C GLY A 78 -3.88 20.96 13.37
N ASP A 79 -3.95 19.86 14.14
CA ASP A 79 -3.02 18.72 13.95
C ASP A 79 -3.15 18.15 12.53
N ARG A 80 -2.01 17.94 11.86
CA ARG A 80 -1.96 17.17 10.60
C ARG A 80 -1.98 15.69 10.92
N VAL A 81 -2.81 14.96 10.20
CA VAL A 81 -3.10 13.54 10.49
C VAL A 81 -3.23 12.71 9.23
N THR A 82 -2.91 11.43 9.38
CA THR A 82 -3.33 10.35 8.48
C THR A 82 -4.14 9.34 9.28
N VAL A 83 -4.75 8.36 8.63
CA VAL A 83 -5.59 7.37 9.30
C VAL A 83 -5.29 5.95 8.87
N GLU A 84 -5.51 5.03 9.77
CA GLU A 84 -5.69 3.61 9.45
C GLU A 84 -7.11 3.44 8.90
N PRO A 85 -7.29 3.08 7.63
CA PRO A 85 -8.61 2.89 7.05
C PRO A 85 -9.32 1.63 7.53
N ASP A 86 -8.61 0.67 8.13
CA ASP A 86 -9.19 -0.51 8.75
C ASP A 86 -10.10 -0.13 9.93
N LEU A 87 -11.37 -0.56 9.86
CA LEU A 87 -12.38 -0.36 10.90
C LEU A 87 -12.86 -1.73 11.41
N PRO A 88 -12.09 -2.37 12.30
CA PRO A 88 -12.39 -3.69 12.82
C PRO A 88 -13.59 -3.66 13.77
N CYS A 89 -14.19 -4.83 14.01
CA CYS A 89 -15.33 -4.95 14.92
C CYS A 89 -14.95 -5.02 16.40
N TRP A 90 -13.67 -5.24 16.73
CA TRP A 90 -13.09 -5.37 18.09
C TRP A 90 -13.60 -6.54 18.92
N ASP A 91 -14.44 -7.43 18.36
CA ASP A 91 -15.14 -8.49 19.10
C ASP A 91 -14.91 -9.90 18.53
N CYS A 92 -14.49 -10.04 17.27
CA CYS A 92 -14.25 -11.35 16.67
C CYS A 92 -12.93 -11.98 17.15
N LYS A 93 -12.77 -13.27 16.87
CA LYS A 93 -11.57 -14.05 17.25
C LYS A 93 -10.26 -13.37 16.82
N ASN A 94 -10.20 -12.85 15.59
CA ASN A 94 -9.00 -12.23 15.06
C ASN A 94 -8.68 -10.90 15.79
N CYS A 95 -9.69 -10.05 16.03
CA CYS A 95 -9.51 -8.84 16.82
C CYS A 95 -8.98 -9.14 18.23
N ASN A 96 -9.59 -10.15 18.91
CA ASN A 96 -9.21 -10.54 20.26
C ASN A 96 -7.81 -11.21 20.32
N SER A 97 -7.24 -11.63 19.18
CA SER A 97 -5.89 -12.18 19.09
C SER A 97 -4.84 -11.17 18.58
N GLY A 98 -5.20 -9.88 18.44
CA GLY A 98 -4.30 -8.84 17.95
C GLY A 98 -4.06 -8.88 16.43
N GLN A 99 -4.95 -9.53 15.69
CA GLN A 99 -4.96 -9.63 14.23
C GLN A 99 -6.16 -8.85 13.67
N GLU A 100 -6.31 -7.61 14.08
CA GLU A 100 -7.47 -6.77 13.73
C GLU A 100 -7.56 -6.48 12.21
N ASN A 101 -6.44 -6.52 11.52
CA ASN A 101 -6.37 -6.45 10.06
C ASN A 101 -7.08 -7.65 9.36
N LEU A 102 -7.26 -8.76 10.06
CA LEU A 102 -7.99 -9.95 9.61
C LEU A 102 -9.38 -10.06 10.22
N CYS A 103 -9.97 -8.94 10.63
CA CYS A 103 -11.29 -8.89 11.25
C CYS A 103 -12.35 -9.51 10.33
N GLU A 104 -13.20 -10.40 10.88
CA GLU A 104 -14.27 -11.08 10.12
C GLU A 104 -15.34 -10.10 9.60
N ASN A 105 -15.50 -8.95 10.27
CA ASN A 105 -16.45 -7.90 9.92
C ASN A 105 -15.74 -6.59 9.55
N LEU A 106 -14.57 -6.68 8.94
CA LEU A 106 -13.76 -5.51 8.60
C LEU A 106 -14.52 -4.58 7.66
N LYS A 107 -14.61 -3.31 8.05
CA LYS A 107 -14.99 -2.22 7.16
C LYS A 107 -13.74 -1.44 6.81
N PHE A 108 -13.71 -0.89 5.61
CA PHE A 108 -12.51 -0.20 5.12
C PHE A 108 -12.90 1.20 4.62
N PHE A 109 -12.40 2.23 5.30
CA PHE A 109 -12.62 3.62 4.93
C PHE A 109 -12.07 3.90 3.54
N GLY A 110 -12.89 4.51 2.67
CA GLY A 110 -12.48 4.80 1.30
C GLY A 110 -12.47 3.59 0.36
N CYS A 111 -12.93 2.43 0.83
CA CYS A 111 -13.03 1.22 0.00
C CYS A 111 -14.20 0.36 0.52
N GLY A 112 -15.42 0.65 0.06
CA GLY A 112 -16.62 -0.06 0.49
C GLY A 112 -17.27 0.43 1.81
N TYR A 113 -16.80 1.53 2.37
CA TYR A 113 -17.42 2.21 3.51
C TYR A 113 -18.27 3.42 3.07
N THR A 114 -19.11 3.93 3.96
CA THR A 114 -19.99 5.08 3.69
C THR A 114 -19.25 6.40 3.47
N GLN A 115 -18.00 6.49 3.90
CA GLN A 115 -17.12 7.64 3.74
C GLN A 115 -15.79 7.20 3.13
N GLY A 116 -15.07 8.17 2.54
CA GLY A 116 -13.70 8.06 2.05
C GLY A 116 -13.01 9.41 2.09
N GLY A 117 -11.69 9.39 2.09
CA GLY A 117 -10.83 10.58 2.20
C GLY A 117 -10.80 11.45 0.95
N MET A 118 -11.34 10.99 -0.18
CA MET A 118 -11.53 11.84 -1.37
C MET A 118 -12.76 12.74 -1.21
N ALA A 119 -12.82 13.46 -0.10
CA ALA A 119 -13.89 14.39 0.27
C ALA A 119 -13.29 15.60 1.01
N ASP A 120 -13.99 16.76 0.99
CA ASP A 120 -13.53 17.94 1.73
C ASP A 120 -13.40 17.64 3.23
N PHE A 121 -14.37 16.89 3.79
CA PHE A 121 -14.40 16.52 5.22
C PHE A 121 -14.85 15.07 5.40
N TRP A 122 -14.35 14.43 6.44
CA TRP A 122 -14.69 13.07 6.85
C TRP A 122 -14.52 12.89 8.36
N THR A 123 -15.21 11.88 8.92
CA THR A 123 -15.11 11.53 10.34
C THR A 123 -14.74 10.08 10.51
N LEU A 124 -13.89 9.81 11.50
CA LEU A 124 -13.54 8.46 11.94
C LEU A 124 -13.33 8.44 13.47
N PRO A 125 -13.34 7.25 14.09
CA PRO A 125 -12.93 7.10 15.49
C PRO A 125 -11.50 7.60 15.71
N ALA A 126 -11.28 8.33 16.80
CA ALA A 126 -9.96 8.92 17.12
C ALA A 126 -8.82 7.87 17.19
N THR A 127 -9.18 6.62 17.52
CA THR A 127 -8.23 5.50 17.58
C THR A 127 -7.60 5.13 16.24
N ARG A 128 -8.16 5.61 15.13
CA ARG A 128 -7.64 5.37 13.77
C ARG A 128 -6.71 6.47 13.27
N PHE A 129 -6.52 7.54 14.04
CA PHE A 129 -5.72 8.69 13.62
C PHE A 129 -4.26 8.57 14.09
N HIS A 130 -3.35 8.97 13.20
CA HIS A 130 -1.94 9.16 13.49
C HIS A 130 -1.52 10.59 13.17
N LYS A 131 -0.76 11.22 14.08
CA LYS A 131 -0.18 12.54 13.81
C LYS A 131 0.91 12.41 12.75
N VAL A 132 0.86 13.29 11.78
CA VAL A 132 1.91 13.43 10.76
C VAL A 132 3.00 14.36 11.32
N PRO A 133 4.29 13.96 11.28
CA PRO A 133 5.39 14.83 11.68
C PRO A 133 5.37 16.17 10.91
N GLU A 134 5.63 17.29 11.59
CA GLU A 134 5.63 18.62 10.98
C GLU A 134 6.62 18.74 9.81
N SER A 135 7.73 18.01 9.89
CA SER A 135 8.78 18.00 8.85
C SER A 135 8.37 17.31 7.54
N PHE A 136 7.25 16.55 7.53
CA PHE A 136 6.81 15.87 6.32
C PHE A 136 6.11 16.84 5.36
N SER A 137 6.46 16.77 4.08
CA SER A 137 5.61 17.35 3.03
C SER A 137 4.31 16.54 2.91
N ASP A 138 3.31 17.07 2.21
CA ASP A 138 2.05 16.35 1.96
C ASP A 138 2.29 15.07 1.17
N GLU A 139 3.23 15.10 0.21
CA GLU A 139 3.62 13.93 -0.57
C GLU A 139 4.25 12.83 0.31
N ALA A 140 5.10 13.22 1.26
CA ALA A 140 5.71 12.27 2.20
C ALA A 140 4.66 11.70 3.14
N ALA A 141 3.78 12.54 3.66
CA ALA A 141 2.69 12.11 4.55
C ALA A 141 1.71 11.16 3.85
N ALA A 142 1.39 11.40 2.57
CA ALA A 142 0.52 10.54 1.77
C ALA A 142 1.13 9.15 1.48
N MET A 143 2.43 8.94 1.78
CA MET A 143 3.07 7.62 1.66
C MET A 143 2.97 6.78 2.93
N ILE A 144 2.47 7.31 4.06
CA ILE A 144 2.41 6.56 5.33
C ILE A 144 1.51 5.33 5.18
N GLU A 145 0.28 5.52 4.72
CA GLU A 145 -0.68 4.42 4.54
C GLU A 145 -0.17 3.38 3.53
N PRO A 146 0.17 3.73 2.26
CA PRO A 146 0.60 2.74 1.29
C PRO A 146 1.93 2.05 1.64
N LEU A 147 2.80 2.65 2.48
CA LEU A 147 4.01 2.01 2.97
C LEU A 147 3.71 0.97 4.07
N SER A 148 2.61 1.13 4.80
CA SER A 148 2.27 0.20 5.89
C SER A 148 1.97 -1.22 5.37
N THR A 149 1.44 -1.37 4.16
CA THR A 149 1.27 -2.67 3.49
C THR A 149 2.61 -3.40 3.25
N PRO A 150 3.64 -2.79 2.61
CA PRO A 150 4.96 -3.39 2.51
C PRO A 150 5.64 -3.67 3.86
N VAL A 151 5.52 -2.77 4.82
CA VAL A 151 6.08 -2.97 6.17
C VAL A 151 5.50 -4.22 6.79
N HIS A 152 4.18 -4.39 6.76
CA HIS A 152 3.50 -5.58 7.23
C HIS A 152 4.00 -6.85 6.51
N ALA A 153 4.05 -6.84 5.18
CA ALA A 153 4.51 -7.96 4.38
C ALA A 153 5.97 -8.35 4.71
N VAL A 154 6.84 -7.37 4.90
CA VAL A 154 8.25 -7.61 5.27
C VAL A 154 8.33 -8.22 6.67
N LYS A 155 7.57 -7.72 7.63
CA LYS A 155 7.54 -8.28 9.00
C LYS A 155 6.99 -9.71 9.03
N LEU A 156 5.99 -10.04 8.21
CA LEU A 156 5.48 -11.41 8.08
C LEU A 156 6.53 -12.40 7.52
N SER A 157 7.56 -11.91 6.83
CA SER A 157 8.64 -12.74 6.29
C SER A 157 9.77 -13.03 7.29
N PHE A 158 9.73 -12.52 8.52
CA PHE A 158 10.73 -12.75 9.57
C PHE A 158 10.60 -14.16 10.18
N ILE A 159 11.07 -15.17 9.46
CA ILE A 159 10.97 -16.55 9.92
C ILE A 159 12.22 -16.90 10.75
N GLY A 160 12.03 -17.04 12.06
CA GLY A 160 13.13 -17.35 12.98
C GLY A 160 14.16 -16.22 13.13
N SER A 161 13.84 -15.01 12.68
CA SER A 161 14.68 -13.80 12.77
C SER A 161 13.86 -12.61 13.24
N LYS A 162 14.52 -11.49 13.53
CA LYS A 162 13.87 -10.22 13.90
C LYS A 162 13.85 -9.21 12.74
N ASP A 163 14.55 -9.51 11.66
CA ASP A 163 14.69 -8.66 10.48
C ASP A 163 15.21 -9.48 9.28
N LEU A 164 15.63 -8.79 8.23
CA LEU A 164 16.18 -9.38 6.99
C LEU A 164 17.72 -9.40 6.95
N THR A 165 18.41 -9.26 8.10
CA THR A 165 19.88 -9.25 8.14
C THR A 165 20.46 -10.52 7.48
N GLY A 166 21.35 -10.30 6.51
CA GLY A 166 21.98 -11.37 5.72
C GLY A 166 21.13 -11.94 4.60
N LYS A 167 19.85 -11.57 4.51
CA LYS A 167 18.91 -12.10 3.52
C LYS A 167 19.03 -11.40 2.17
N THR A 168 18.89 -12.19 1.11
CA THR A 168 18.71 -11.72 -0.25
C THR A 168 17.23 -11.76 -0.60
N VAL A 169 16.71 -10.63 -1.08
CA VAL A 169 15.29 -10.51 -1.43
C VAL A 169 15.11 -10.13 -2.89
N ALA A 170 14.06 -10.64 -3.50
CA ALA A 170 13.59 -10.20 -4.81
C ALA A 170 12.23 -9.54 -4.68
N ILE A 171 12.00 -8.45 -5.41
CA ILE A 171 10.73 -7.70 -5.44
C ILE A 171 10.25 -7.65 -6.88
N LEU A 172 9.10 -8.26 -7.15
CA LEU A 172 8.51 -8.30 -8.47
C LEU A 172 7.52 -7.14 -8.64
N GLY A 173 7.83 -6.25 -9.58
CA GLY A 173 7.14 -4.99 -9.83
C GLY A 173 7.83 -3.79 -9.17
N CYS A 174 8.04 -2.71 -9.96
CA CYS A 174 8.57 -1.42 -9.51
C CYS A 174 7.48 -0.32 -9.52
N GLY A 175 6.24 -0.68 -9.25
CA GLY A 175 5.15 0.26 -8.96
C GLY A 175 5.26 0.83 -7.54
N THR A 176 4.22 1.55 -7.09
CA THR A 176 4.19 2.15 -5.73
C THR A 176 4.54 1.13 -4.65
N ILE A 177 3.83 0.01 -4.59
CA ILE A 177 4.03 -1.02 -3.56
C ILE A 177 5.42 -1.64 -3.66
N GLY A 178 5.92 -1.95 -4.87
CA GLY A 178 7.26 -2.52 -5.02
C GLY A 178 8.37 -1.57 -4.59
N LEU A 179 8.30 -0.28 -4.92
CA LEU A 179 9.27 0.72 -4.48
C LEU A 179 9.17 0.97 -2.95
N LEU A 180 7.99 0.92 -2.38
CA LEU A 180 7.81 1.02 -0.94
C LEU A 180 8.31 -0.25 -0.22
N THR A 181 8.17 -1.44 -0.85
CA THR A 181 8.77 -2.69 -0.35
C THR A 181 10.30 -2.61 -0.36
N LEU A 182 10.92 -1.95 -1.35
CA LEU A 182 12.36 -1.68 -1.36
C LEU A 182 12.77 -0.89 -0.11
N TYR A 183 12.05 0.18 0.24
CA TYR A 183 12.36 0.97 1.45
C TYR A 183 12.16 0.17 2.73
N ALA A 184 11.08 -0.60 2.83
CA ALA A 184 10.84 -1.47 3.98
C ALA A 184 11.94 -2.54 4.11
N ALA A 185 12.30 -3.24 3.02
CA ALA A 185 13.35 -4.25 3.02
C ALA A 185 14.72 -3.67 3.42
N LYS A 186 15.06 -2.45 2.96
CA LYS A 186 16.29 -1.74 3.37
C LYS A 186 16.25 -1.38 4.86
N TYR A 187 15.14 -0.85 5.35
CA TYR A 187 14.98 -0.48 6.75
C TYR A 187 15.15 -1.69 7.68
N PHE A 188 14.66 -2.85 7.26
CA PHE A 188 14.83 -4.11 7.98
C PHE A 188 16.06 -4.91 7.55
N ASN A 189 17.12 -4.24 7.07
CA ASN A 189 18.47 -4.75 6.87
C ASN A 189 18.63 -5.86 5.83
N ALA A 190 17.82 -5.89 4.76
CA ALA A 190 18.06 -6.80 3.65
C ALA A 190 19.47 -6.59 3.07
N LYS A 191 20.21 -7.70 2.87
CA LYS A 191 21.60 -7.67 2.40
C LYS A 191 21.70 -7.32 0.92
N THR A 192 20.83 -7.91 0.12
CA THR A 192 20.79 -7.71 -1.34
C THR A 192 19.35 -7.62 -1.78
N ILE A 193 19.02 -6.60 -2.58
CA ILE A 193 17.67 -6.38 -3.07
C ILE A 193 17.68 -6.35 -4.60
N VAL A 194 16.99 -7.30 -5.19
CA VAL A 194 16.77 -7.40 -6.64
C VAL A 194 15.36 -6.96 -6.97
N MET A 195 15.18 -6.16 -8.03
CA MET A 195 13.85 -5.77 -8.48
C MET A 195 13.62 -6.07 -9.95
N THR A 196 12.36 -6.30 -10.32
CA THR A 196 11.97 -6.56 -11.72
C THR A 196 10.78 -5.69 -12.12
N ASP A 197 10.75 -5.24 -13.36
CA ASP A 197 9.58 -4.56 -13.96
C ASP A 197 9.67 -4.68 -15.49
N LEU A 198 8.52 -4.54 -16.17
CA LEU A 198 8.48 -4.49 -17.64
C LEU A 198 9.04 -3.16 -18.17
N LEU A 199 8.79 -2.05 -17.47
CA LEU A 199 9.14 -0.71 -17.91
C LEU A 199 10.54 -0.31 -17.45
N GLU A 200 11.42 -0.03 -18.41
CA GLU A 200 12.80 0.40 -18.13
C GLU A 200 12.85 1.64 -17.23
N LYS A 201 11.97 2.63 -17.45
CA LYS A 201 11.91 3.83 -16.62
C LYS A 201 11.67 3.51 -15.14
N LYS A 202 10.82 2.50 -14.84
CA LYS A 202 10.54 2.05 -13.47
C LYS A 202 11.71 1.29 -12.87
N ARG A 203 12.39 0.46 -13.67
CA ARG A 203 13.63 -0.22 -13.25
C ARG A 203 14.75 0.77 -12.92
N ASN A 204 14.92 1.81 -13.75
CA ASN A 204 15.90 2.86 -13.50
C ASN A 204 15.60 3.63 -12.22
N LEU A 205 14.34 3.96 -11.96
CA LEU A 205 13.94 4.57 -10.71
C LEU A 205 14.23 3.66 -9.50
N ALA A 206 13.89 2.37 -9.58
CA ALA A 206 14.20 1.42 -8.52
C ALA A 206 15.71 1.38 -8.21
N LYS A 207 16.56 1.41 -9.26
CA LYS A 207 18.02 1.49 -9.12
C LYS A 207 18.47 2.78 -8.43
N GLN A 208 17.91 3.93 -8.81
CA GLN A 208 18.18 5.23 -8.17
C GLN A 208 17.77 5.27 -6.70
N LEU A 209 16.66 4.61 -6.35
CA LEU A 209 16.17 4.50 -4.97
C LEU A 209 16.91 3.46 -4.14
N GLY A 210 17.84 2.72 -4.76
CA GLY A 210 18.82 1.88 -4.08
C GLY A 210 18.52 0.38 -4.12
N ALA A 211 17.85 -0.11 -5.16
CA ALA A 211 17.90 -1.53 -5.50
C ALA A 211 19.32 -1.90 -5.97
N ASP A 212 19.85 -3.03 -5.52
CA ASP A 212 21.20 -3.47 -5.88
C ASP A 212 21.26 -3.90 -7.35
N MET A 213 20.21 -4.58 -7.82
CA MET A 213 20.09 -5.06 -9.20
C MET A 213 18.66 -4.90 -9.70
N VAL A 214 18.52 -4.66 -11.00
CA VAL A 214 17.21 -4.55 -11.65
C VAL A 214 17.21 -5.36 -12.93
N PHE A 215 16.08 -6.05 -13.22
CA PHE A 215 15.98 -6.92 -14.40
C PHE A 215 14.67 -6.67 -15.16
N ASP A 216 14.68 -6.97 -16.46
CA ASP A 216 13.50 -6.94 -17.29
C ASP A 216 12.59 -8.16 -16.96
N ALA A 217 11.39 -7.88 -16.47
CA ALA A 217 10.42 -8.93 -16.14
C ALA A 217 9.94 -9.74 -17.37
N ALA A 218 10.14 -9.24 -18.59
CA ALA A 218 9.81 -9.94 -19.83
C ALA A 218 10.90 -10.93 -20.28
N SER A 219 12.10 -10.93 -19.66
CA SER A 219 13.17 -11.85 -20.02
C SER A 219 12.72 -13.31 -19.84
N LYS A 220 12.91 -14.12 -20.88
CA LYS A 220 12.62 -15.57 -20.84
C LYS A 220 13.59 -16.33 -19.92
N THR A 221 14.75 -15.76 -19.65
CA THR A 221 15.81 -16.32 -18.81
C THR A 221 15.87 -15.68 -17.43
N LEU A 222 14.87 -14.84 -17.07
CA LEU A 222 14.85 -14.02 -15.86
C LEU A 222 15.32 -14.78 -14.59
N PRO A 223 14.77 -15.97 -14.24
CA PRO A 223 15.19 -16.65 -13.02
C PRO A 223 16.66 -17.07 -13.04
N SER A 224 17.19 -17.51 -14.20
CA SER A 224 18.60 -17.87 -14.35
C SER A 224 19.51 -16.65 -14.33
N ASP A 225 19.11 -15.55 -14.97
CA ASP A 225 19.87 -14.30 -15.02
C ASP A 225 20.03 -13.71 -13.63
N ILE A 226 18.94 -13.69 -12.84
CA ILE A 226 18.96 -13.23 -11.45
C ILE A 226 19.86 -14.12 -10.60
N ARG A 227 19.72 -15.44 -10.66
CA ARG A 227 20.57 -16.36 -9.89
C ARG A 227 22.04 -16.24 -10.21
N GLN A 228 22.38 -16.08 -11.49
CA GLN A 228 23.76 -15.88 -11.92
C GLN A 228 24.32 -14.56 -11.40
N ALA A 229 23.55 -13.47 -11.47
CA ALA A 229 24.00 -12.16 -11.03
C ALA A 229 24.14 -12.04 -9.51
N VAL A 230 23.21 -12.65 -8.77
CA VAL A 230 23.22 -12.64 -7.30
C VAL A 230 24.29 -13.57 -6.75
N GLY A 231 24.59 -14.68 -7.42
CA GLY A 231 25.59 -15.68 -6.98
C GLY A 231 25.27 -16.39 -5.68
N GLN A 232 24.03 -16.26 -5.20
CA GLN A 232 23.54 -16.85 -3.95
C GLN A 232 22.01 -17.10 -4.04
N SER A 233 21.46 -17.70 -2.98
CA SER A 233 20.01 -17.98 -2.89
C SER A 233 19.16 -16.71 -2.73
N ILE A 234 17.89 -16.79 -3.13
CA ILE A 234 16.87 -15.78 -2.85
C ILE A 234 16.03 -16.27 -1.67
N ASP A 235 16.19 -15.64 -0.51
CA ASP A 235 15.51 -16.06 0.71
C ASP A 235 14.02 -15.71 0.71
N VAL A 236 13.67 -14.50 0.22
CA VAL A 236 12.29 -14.00 0.18
C VAL A 236 12.01 -13.34 -1.17
N VAL A 237 10.88 -13.68 -1.76
CA VAL A 237 10.39 -13.02 -2.98
C VAL A 237 9.06 -12.34 -2.66
N TYR A 238 9.02 -11.02 -2.80
CA TYR A 238 7.80 -10.21 -2.66
C TYR A 238 7.17 -10.01 -4.04
N ASP A 239 6.00 -10.60 -4.25
CA ASP A 239 5.22 -10.38 -5.47
C ASP A 239 4.22 -9.23 -5.26
N CYS A 240 4.58 -8.06 -5.78
CA CYS A 240 3.77 -6.84 -5.71
C CYS A 240 2.83 -6.68 -6.93
N VAL A 241 2.73 -7.69 -7.80
CA VAL A 241 1.90 -7.71 -9.02
C VAL A 241 0.81 -8.75 -8.93
N ALA A 242 1.14 -9.96 -8.44
CA ALA A 242 0.23 -11.08 -8.16
C ALA A 242 -0.59 -11.56 -9.38
N ILE A 243 0.05 -11.73 -10.54
CA ILE A 243 -0.51 -12.37 -11.72
C ILE A 243 0.15 -13.74 -11.94
N GLN A 244 -0.45 -14.60 -12.78
CA GLN A 244 0.08 -15.95 -13.06
C GLN A 244 1.57 -15.95 -13.36
N GLN A 245 2.04 -15.00 -14.18
CA GLN A 245 3.45 -14.91 -14.57
C GLN A 245 4.35 -14.61 -13.37
N THR A 246 4.01 -13.59 -12.57
CA THR A 246 4.86 -13.18 -11.43
C THR A 246 4.83 -14.20 -10.31
N VAL A 247 3.69 -14.85 -10.02
CA VAL A 247 3.61 -15.94 -9.05
C VAL A 247 4.50 -17.12 -9.49
N SER A 248 4.48 -17.47 -10.78
CA SER A 248 5.36 -18.53 -11.32
C SER A 248 6.84 -18.13 -11.23
N GLN A 249 7.18 -16.90 -11.55
CA GLN A 249 8.53 -16.35 -11.39
C GLN A 249 8.98 -16.37 -9.93
N ALA A 250 8.11 -15.93 -9.00
CA ALA A 250 8.41 -15.89 -7.58
C ALA A 250 8.75 -17.27 -7.02
N ILE A 251 7.93 -18.29 -7.35
CA ILE A 251 8.18 -19.66 -6.93
C ILE A 251 9.48 -20.21 -7.55
N SER A 252 9.74 -19.88 -8.82
CA SER A 252 10.99 -20.28 -9.49
C SER A 252 12.24 -19.58 -8.92
N LEU A 253 12.13 -18.35 -8.42
CA LEU A 253 13.23 -17.60 -7.83
C LEU A 253 13.53 -17.99 -6.40
N ALA A 254 12.50 -18.30 -5.61
CA ALA A 254 12.67 -18.68 -4.21
C ALA A 254 13.57 -19.92 -4.09
N ASP A 255 14.50 -19.86 -3.14
CA ASP A 255 15.35 -21.01 -2.84
C ASP A 255 14.62 -22.05 -1.99
N LYS A 256 15.27 -23.19 -1.75
CA LYS A 256 14.76 -24.21 -0.81
C LYS A 256 14.59 -23.57 0.57
N ALA A 257 13.47 -23.85 1.21
CA ALA A 257 12.99 -23.24 2.45
C ALA A 257 12.75 -21.72 2.37
N GLY A 258 12.76 -21.13 1.16
CA GLY A 258 12.46 -19.70 0.93
C GLY A 258 10.98 -19.35 1.09
N THR A 259 10.70 -18.06 1.06
CA THR A 259 9.32 -17.53 1.19
C THR A 259 8.93 -16.74 -0.05
N VAL A 260 7.75 -17.01 -0.57
CA VAL A 260 7.05 -16.17 -1.56
C VAL A 260 5.96 -15.40 -0.82
N MET A 261 6.09 -14.09 -0.74
CA MET A 261 5.12 -13.20 -0.11
C MET A 261 4.24 -12.56 -1.17
N ILE A 262 2.95 -12.85 -1.16
CA ILE A 262 1.97 -12.24 -2.07
C ILE A 262 1.49 -10.93 -1.45
N VAL A 263 1.89 -9.82 -2.04
CA VAL A 263 1.58 -8.45 -1.58
C VAL A 263 0.56 -7.79 -2.50
N GLY A 264 0.67 -8.02 -3.81
CA GLY A 264 -0.32 -7.57 -4.79
C GLY A 264 -1.66 -8.26 -4.60
N VAL A 265 -2.76 -7.59 -4.96
CA VAL A 265 -4.11 -8.18 -4.93
C VAL A 265 -4.37 -8.89 -6.25
N PRO A 266 -4.46 -10.25 -6.28
CA PRO A 266 -4.72 -10.97 -7.52
C PRO A 266 -6.17 -10.74 -7.97
N ALA A 267 -6.34 -10.37 -9.24
CA ALA A 267 -7.65 -10.20 -9.85
C ALA A 267 -8.28 -11.53 -10.32
N LYS A 268 -7.49 -12.60 -10.38
CA LYS A 268 -7.90 -13.95 -10.87
C LYS A 268 -7.17 -15.02 -10.09
N GLU A 269 -7.75 -16.22 -10.09
CA GLU A 269 -7.08 -17.42 -9.60
C GLU A 269 -5.79 -17.68 -10.39
N VAL A 270 -4.78 -18.24 -9.70
CA VAL A 270 -3.48 -18.61 -10.28
C VAL A 270 -3.17 -20.07 -9.99
N THR A 271 -2.50 -20.72 -10.92
CA THR A 271 -2.04 -22.10 -10.77
C THR A 271 -0.62 -22.11 -10.21
N VAL A 272 -0.35 -23.00 -9.25
CA VAL A 272 0.95 -23.16 -8.61
C VAL A 272 1.49 -24.58 -8.75
N PRO A 273 2.80 -24.79 -8.92
CA PRO A 273 3.43 -26.10 -9.05
C PRO A 273 3.62 -26.76 -7.68
N LEU A 274 2.58 -27.37 -7.11
CA LEU A 274 2.63 -28.02 -5.80
C LEU A 274 3.80 -29.01 -5.60
N PRO A 275 4.22 -29.83 -6.59
CA PRO A 275 5.37 -30.71 -6.41
C PRO A 275 6.66 -29.97 -6.07
N ILE A 276 6.91 -28.82 -6.73
CA ILE A 276 8.09 -27.98 -6.46
C ILE A 276 7.99 -27.34 -5.09
N ILE A 277 6.81 -26.80 -4.74
CA ILE A 277 6.57 -26.17 -3.43
C ILE A 277 6.83 -27.15 -2.30
N GLN A 278 6.34 -28.40 -2.44
CA GLN A 278 6.52 -29.45 -1.44
C GLN A 278 8.00 -29.89 -1.35
N ASP A 279 8.64 -30.19 -2.49
CA ASP A 279 10.02 -30.72 -2.52
C ASP A 279 11.04 -29.68 -2.03
N HIS A 280 10.83 -28.41 -2.36
CA HIS A 280 11.70 -27.31 -1.93
C HIS A 280 11.31 -26.70 -0.58
N GLN A 281 10.23 -27.17 0.06
CA GLN A 281 9.71 -26.61 1.32
C GLN A 281 9.45 -25.10 1.23
N ILE A 282 8.97 -24.62 0.08
CA ILE A 282 8.67 -23.20 -0.13
C ILE A 282 7.43 -22.82 0.66
N ARG A 283 7.51 -21.70 1.37
CA ARG A 283 6.35 -21.06 1.98
C ARG A 283 5.73 -20.07 0.99
N ILE A 284 4.42 -20.14 0.77
CA ILE A 284 3.63 -19.11 0.11
C ILE A 284 2.76 -18.44 1.17
N GLN A 285 2.94 -17.14 1.38
CA GLN A 285 2.26 -16.36 2.41
C GLN A 285 1.59 -15.15 1.79
N GLY A 286 0.28 -14.99 2.01
CA GLY A 286 -0.45 -13.76 1.72
C GLY A 286 -0.18 -12.68 2.78
N SER A 287 -0.19 -11.42 2.37
CA SER A 287 -0.15 -10.27 3.25
C SER A 287 -1.41 -9.46 3.06
N ALA A 288 -2.16 -9.22 4.13
CA ALA A 288 -3.42 -8.49 4.08
C ALA A 288 -3.33 -7.24 4.95
N THR A 289 -3.58 -6.08 4.34
CA THR A 289 -3.56 -4.78 5.01
C THR A 289 -2.34 -4.59 5.94
N TYR A 290 -2.51 -4.17 7.18
CA TYR A 290 -1.45 -3.87 8.16
C TYR A 290 -2.01 -3.77 9.57
N LEU A 291 -1.13 -3.59 10.56
CA LEU A 291 -1.46 -3.35 11.96
C LEU A 291 -1.02 -1.92 12.37
N PRO A 292 -1.55 -1.35 13.46
CA PRO A 292 -1.15 -0.02 13.97
C PRO A 292 0.36 0.17 14.12
N ALA A 293 1.07 -0.88 14.54
CA ALA A 293 2.54 -0.84 14.66
C ALA A 293 3.26 -0.64 13.32
N ASP A 294 2.63 -1.00 12.19
CA ASP A 294 3.23 -0.84 10.88
C ASP A 294 3.18 0.63 10.41
N TYR A 295 2.19 1.41 10.87
CA TYR A 295 2.17 2.87 10.69
C TYR A 295 3.34 3.58 11.38
N HIS A 296 3.68 3.17 12.60
CA HIS A 296 4.83 3.71 13.31
C HIS A 296 6.14 3.43 12.56
N ASP A 297 6.32 2.19 12.10
CA ASP A 297 7.49 1.83 11.28
C ASP A 297 7.50 2.61 9.96
N SER A 298 6.36 2.82 9.31
CA SER A 298 6.24 3.62 8.09
C SER A 298 6.65 5.08 8.30
N ILE A 299 6.22 5.70 9.39
CA ILE A 299 6.65 7.06 9.77
C ILE A 299 8.16 7.10 10.00
N ASN A 300 8.73 6.09 10.68
CA ASN A 300 10.17 5.99 10.91
C ASN A 300 10.96 5.83 9.61
N ILE A 301 10.48 5.04 8.66
CA ILE A 301 11.10 4.86 7.34
C ILE A 301 11.06 6.17 6.55
N ILE A 302 9.90 6.85 6.51
CA ILE A 302 9.75 8.13 5.79
C ILE A 302 10.61 9.24 6.41
N SER A 303 10.86 9.17 7.72
CA SER A 303 11.74 10.11 8.42
C SER A 303 13.22 9.95 8.04
N GLN A 304 13.61 8.86 7.37
CA GLN A 304 15.01 8.68 6.96
C GLN A 304 15.37 9.63 5.81
N PRO A 305 16.57 10.24 5.82
CA PRO A 305 17.03 11.13 4.74
C PRO A 305 17.07 10.45 3.36
N SER A 306 17.15 9.13 3.35
CA SER A 306 17.15 8.31 2.14
C SER A 306 15.78 8.18 1.48
N PHE A 307 14.67 8.45 2.19
CA PHE A 307 13.33 8.35 1.62
C PHE A 307 13.06 9.51 0.65
N LYS A 308 12.66 9.19 -0.57
CA LYS A 308 12.50 10.15 -1.68
C LYS A 308 11.03 10.22 -2.12
N ALA A 309 10.17 10.82 -1.31
CA ALA A 309 8.73 10.92 -1.61
C ALA A 309 8.45 11.56 -2.98
N LYS A 310 9.21 12.62 -3.34
CA LYS A 310 9.06 13.34 -4.63
C LYS A 310 9.39 12.49 -5.85
N GLU A 311 10.21 11.46 -5.71
CA GLU A 311 10.52 10.54 -6.81
C GLU A 311 9.41 9.48 -6.99
N ILE A 312 8.66 9.19 -5.92
CA ILE A 312 7.54 8.24 -5.93
C ILE A 312 6.26 8.93 -6.39
N VAL A 313 5.98 10.14 -5.90
CA VAL A 313 4.80 10.93 -6.31
C VAL A 313 5.08 11.57 -7.66
N THR A 314 4.58 10.97 -8.73
CA THR A 314 4.89 11.37 -10.12
C THR A 314 3.82 12.23 -10.77
N ALA A 315 2.64 12.34 -10.16
CA ALA A 315 1.57 13.24 -10.63
C ALA A 315 0.71 13.72 -9.47
N VAL A 316 0.29 14.99 -9.52
CA VAL A 316 -0.62 15.61 -8.55
C VAL A 316 -1.67 16.40 -9.32
N PHE A 317 -2.95 16.17 -9.01
CA PHE A 317 -4.08 16.82 -9.64
C PHE A 317 -4.93 17.54 -8.59
N PRO A 318 -5.55 18.69 -8.91
CA PRO A 318 -6.59 19.26 -8.07
C PRO A 318 -7.87 18.41 -8.14
N LYS A 319 -8.73 18.49 -7.11
CA LYS A 319 -9.95 17.67 -6.99
C LYS A 319 -10.93 17.81 -8.16
N ASP A 320 -11.01 18.96 -8.80
CA ASP A 320 -11.83 19.21 -9.99
C ASP A 320 -11.34 18.47 -11.24
N GLN A 321 -10.10 17.96 -11.23
CA GLN A 321 -9.52 17.11 -12.26
C GLN A 321 -9.45 15.62 -11.85
N ALA A 322 -10.27 15.18 -10.90
CA ALA A 322 -10.21 13.84 -10.35
C ALA A 322 -10.37 12.73 -11.41
N GLN A 323 -11.27 12.89 -12.37
CA GLN A 323 -11.40 11.93 -13.47
C GLN A 323 -10.07 11.77 -14.21
N LYS A 324 -9.40 12.87 -14.54
CA LYS A 324 -8.08 12.85 -15.19
C LYS A 324 -7.01 12.18 -14.33
N ALA A 325 -7.07 12.38 -13.00
CA ALA A 325 -6.17 11.70 -12.05
C ALA A 325 -6.35 10.18 -12.11
N PHE A 326 -7.60 9.70 -12.11
CA PHE A 326 -7.90 8.27 -12.24
C PHE A 326 -7.49 7.72 -13.62
N ASP A 327 -7.79 8.41 -14.71
CA ASP A 327 -7.38 8.00 -16.07
C ASP A 327 -5.85 7.90 -16.18
N THR A 328 -5.14 8.86 -15.57
CA THR A 328 -3.66 8.86 -15.51
C THR A 328 -3.12 7.68 -14.69
N ALA A 329 -3.77 7.35 -13.58
CA ALA A 329 -3.39 6.21 -12.74
C ALA A 329 -3.67 4.87 -13.47
N ILE A 330 -4.82 4.75 -14.13
CA ILE A 330 -5.23 3.58 -14.92
C ILE A 330 -4.24 3.31 -16.08
N ALA A 331 -3.71 4.35 -16.71
CA ALA A 331 -2.71 4.21 -17.77
C ALA A 331 -1.42 3.49 -17.32
N GLY A 332 -1.18 3.39 -16.00
CA GLY A 332 -0.09 2.58 -15.40
C GLY A 332 1.32 3.12 -15.61
N GLU A 333 1.46 4.31 -16.23
CA GLU A 333 2.76 4.93 -16.48
C GLU A 333 3.34 5.65 -15.27
N GLN A 334 2.48 6.16 -14.41
CA GLN A 334 2.86 6.85 -13.18
C GLN A 334 3.19 5.84 -12.06
N ILE A 335 3.94 6.30 -11.06
CA ILE A 335 4.19 5.51 -9.84
C ILE A 335 3.05 5.77 -8.85
N LYS A 336 2.96 7.01 -8.33
CA LYS A 336 1.88 7.44 -7.44
C LYS A 336 1.23 8.70 -7.97
N VAL A 337 -0.09 8.67 -8.01
CA VAL A 337 -0.94 9.81 -8.35
C VAL A 337 -1.61 10.31 -7.09
N LEU A 338 -1.56 11.62 -6.85
CA LEU A 338 -2.25 12.27 -5.73
C LEU A 338 -3.34 13.22 -6.24
N ILE A 339 -4.37 13.40 -5.43
CA ILE A 339 -5.44 14.40 -5.62
C ILE A 339 -5.38 15.37 -4.45
N ARG A 340 -5.22 16.67 -4.74
CA ARG A 340 -5.17 17.76 -3.77
C ARG A 340 -6.56 18.38 -3.58
N PHE A 341 -6.97 18.55 -2.33
CA PHE A 341 -8.26 19.09 -1.92
C PHE A 341 -8.18 20.54 -1.43
N SER A 342 -6.99 21.01 -1.08
CA SER A 342 -6.74 22.37 -0.58
C SER A 342 -5.62 23.04 -1.36
#